data_b216cd3d32fb4b9843d4130b3ab5cdd0
#
_entry.id   b216cd3d32fb4b9843d4130b3ab5cdd0
#
_cell.length_a   1.000
_cell.length_b   1.000
_cell.length_c   1.000
_cell.angle_alpha   90.00
_cell.angle_beta   90.00
_cell.angle_gamma   90.00
#
_symmetry.space_group_name_H-M   'P 1'
#
loop_
_entity.id
_entity.type
_entity.pdbx_description
1 polymer ?
#
loop_
_entity_poly.entity_id
_entity_poly.type
_entity_poly.pdbx_seq_one_letter_code
_entity_poly.pdbx_strand_id
1 'polypeptide(L)'
;MTDYQAQCEARLLEGQWDQAQRAALAWVRHLVTGADQDPRPHFALNVIHLLRGEFAEAWKTHSECLQEPDDIARVKEWIEEIVARQPEQANAHLVMGLFLAQSGQSEQSIASYKESITLAPQFAYPHYFLAQIHERANHLEMAIKEYREAVRLDPSYVPARTNLGVAYQEQGRLEMAIPQYREVIKLTPNDATAHANLACALAEQGKMEPALQSYKEALRLNPNDAEVHFALGGFYENRGRFDLAKKEYDAALIADPNFGPAHSAIGWLALSNQHMQAAYEAFNRALKSNDQDPRAYHGIAEYYSQKGKRESALDNFAKALKYYKDPEKKNAILNQLFQEGQMAD
;
A
#
# COMPACT_ATOMS: atom_id res chain seq x y z
N MET A 1 -5.96 -38.39 -2.97
CA MET A 1 -5.96 -37.14 -2.19
C MET A 1 -4.68 -36.93 -1.38
N THR A 2 -3.96 -37.95 -1.10
CA THR A 2 -3.00 -37.99 0.02
C THR A 2 -1.56 -37.55 -0.31
N ASP A 3 -1.12 -37.56 -1.54
CA ASP A 3 0.30 -37.30 -1.82
C ASP A 3 0.64 -35.81 -1.98
N TYR A 4 -0.17 -35.05 -2.73
CA TYR A 4 0.09 -33.61 -2.97
C TYR A 4 -0.13 -32.76 -1.72
N GLN A 5 -1.15 -33.07 -0.92
CA GLN A 5 -1.38 -32.37 0.35
C GLN A 5 -0.23 -32.60 1.32
N ALA A 6 0.15 -33.85 1.53
CA ALA A 6 1.25 -34.21 2.45
C ALA A 6 2.58 -33.60 1.99
N GLN A 7 2.85 -33.61 0.68
CA GLN A 7 4.05 -32.96 0.13
C GLN A 7 4.00 -31.44 0.33
N CYS A 8 2.86 -30.78 0.10
CA CYS A 8 2.71 -29.35 0.31
C CYS A 8 2.93 -28.97 1.78
N GLU A 9 2.27 -29.68 2.71
CA GLU A 9 2.41 -29.47 4.15
C GLU A 9 3.87 -29.64 4.60
N ALA A 10 4.53 -30.73 4.23
CA ALA A 10 5.91 -30.98 4.59
C ALA A 10 6.84 -29.86 4.11
N ARG A 11 6.69 -29.41 2.86
CA ARG A 11 7.52 -28.33 2.29
C ARG A 11 7.26 -26.97 2.91
N LEU A 12 6.00 -26.65 3.25
CA LEU A 12 5.64 -25.44 3.98
C LEU A 12 6.32 -25.40 5.36
N LEU A 13 6.27 -26.53 6.09
CA LEU A 13 6.85 -26.63 7.43
C LEU A 13 8.39 -26.62 7.41
N GLU A 14 9.01 -27.15 6.36
CA GLU A 14 10.46 -27.10 6.17
C GLU A 14 10.96 -25.74 5.61
N GLY A 15 10.08 -24.80 5.30
CA GLY A 15 10.43 -23.51 4.70
C GLY A 15 10.93 -23.63 3.25
N GLN A 16 10.64 -24.73 2.57
CA GLN A 16 11.05 -24.98 1.19
C GLN A 16 10.02 -24.40 0.20
N TRP A 17 9.90 -23.06 0.17
CA TRP A 17 8.82 -22.34 -0.50
C TRP A 17 8.65 -22.67 -1.97
N ASP A 18 9.74 -22.85 -2.75
CA ASP A 18 9.69 -23.24 -4.18
C ASP A 18 9.11 -24.63 -4.39
N GLN A 19 9.43 -25.56 -3.49
CA GLN A 19 8.92 -26.92 -3.57
C GLN A 19 7.48 -26.99 -3.06
N ALA A 20 7.15 -26.21 -2.03
CA ALA A 20 5.79 -26.05 -1.53
C ALA A 20 4.87 -25.48 -2.61
N GLN A 21 5.31 -24.45 -3.36
CA GLN A 21 4.57 -23.89 -4.47
C GLN A 21 4.29 -24.91 -5.58
N ARG A 22 5.31 -25.67 -5.96
CA ARG A 22 5.13 -26.74 -6.97
C ARG A 22 4.14 -27.80 -6.51
N ALA A 23 4.19 -28.19 -5.23
CA ALA A 23 3.25 -29.16 -4.65
C ALA A 23 1.83 -28.60 -4.59
N ALA A 24 1.66 -27.34 -4.16
CA ALA A 24 0.35 -26.67 -4.13
C ALA A 24 -0.24 -26.53 -5.53
N LEU A 25 0.54 -26.11 -6.53
CA LEU A 25 0.08 -26.03 -7.92
C LEU A 25 -0.29 -27.41 -8.49
N ALA A 26 0.45 -28.47 -8.15
CA ALA A 26 0.10 -29.83 -8.55
C ALA A 26 -1.21 -30.28 -7.88
N TRP A 27 -1.43 -29.91 -6.63
CA TRP A 27 -2.68 -30.16 -5.91
C TRP A 27 -3.86 -29.45 -6.57
N VAL A 28 -3.73 -28.13 -6.85
CA VAL A 28 -4.76 -27.36 -7.60
C VAL A 28 -5.08 -28.03 -8.94
N ARG A 29 -4.08 -28.44 -9.73
CA ARG A 29 -4.30 -29.09 -11.03
C ARG A 29 -5.05 -30.41 -10.88
N HIS A 30 -4.79 -31.15 -9.80
CA HIS A 30 -5.51 -32.41 -9.53
C HIS A 30 -6.98 -32.16 -9.19
N LEU A 31 -7.30 -31.05 -8.48
CA LEU A 31 -8.67 -30.67 -8.13
C LEU A 31 -9.49 -30.18 -9.33
N VAL A 32 -8.86 -29.51 -10.31
CA VAL A 32 -9.56 -29.05 -11.54
C VAL A 32 -10.21 -30.20 -12.34
N THR A 33 -9.73 -31.43 -12.14
CA THR A 33 -10.32 -32.62 -12.77
C THR A 33 -11.45 -33.27 -11.94
N GLY A 34 -11.73 -32.75 -10.73
CA GLY A 34 -12.76 -33.23 -9.80
C GLY A 34 -13.81 -32.17 -9.46
N ALA A 35 -14.91 -32.60 -8.83
CA ALA A 35 -15.99 -31.69 -8.41
C ALA A 35 -15.71 -30.98 -7.05
N ASP A 36 -14.56 -31.21 -6.44
CA ASP A 36 -14.23 -30.71 -5.11
C ASP A 36 -13.42 -29.40 -5.23
N GLN A 37 -14.00 -28.31 -4.71
CA GLN A 37 -13.33 -27.00 -4.61
C GLN A 37 -12.63 -26.92 -3.23
N ASP A 38 -11.43 -27.49 -3.13
CA ASP A 38 -10.66 -27.45 -1.90
C ASP A 38 -9.88 -26.12 -1.79
N PRO A 39 -10.15 -25.25 -0.78
CA PRO A 39 -9.48 -23.95 -0.65
C PRO A 39 -8.02 -24.05 -0.14
N ARG A 40 -7.65 -25.16 0.49
CA ARG A 40 -6.35 -25.33 1.17
C ARG A 40 -5.12 -25.12 0.29
N PRO A 41 -5.04 -25.67 -0.95
CA PRO A 41 -3.88 -25.43 -1.80
C PRO A 41 -3.78 -23.98 -2.29
N HIS A 42 -4.90 -23.29 -2.49
CA HIS A 42 -4.91 -21.86 -2.82
C HIS A 42 -4.42 -21.01 -1.64
N PHE A 43 -4.79 -21.38 -0.42
CA PHE A 43 -4.26 -20.72 0.77
C PHE A 43 -2.75 -20.99 0.93
N ALA A 44 -2.27 -22.19 0.65
CA ALA A 44 -0.83 -22.49 0.66
C ALA A 44 -0.06 -21.63 -0.37
N LEU A 45 -0.62 -21.42 -1.56
CA LEU A 45 -0.06 -20.51 -2.57
C LEU A 45 -0.10 -19.05 -2.08
N ASN A 46 -1.20 -18.62 -1.46
CA ASN A 46 -1.31 -17.29 -0.86
C ASN A 46 -0.18 -17.02 0.13
N VAL A 47 0.06 -17.95 1.07
CA VAL A 47 1.17 -17.85 2.04
C VAL A 47 2.51 -17.70 1.34
N ILE A 48 2.79 -18.50 0.32
CA ILE A 48 4.06 -18.45 -0.42
C ILE A 48 4.26 -17.10 -1.13
N HIS A 49 3.21 -16.58 -1.78
CA HIS A 49 3.24 -15.28 -2.44
C HIS A 49 3.46 -14.14 -1.42
N LEU A 50 2.81 -14.19 -0.25
CA LEU A 50 3.03 -13.21 0.82
C LEU A 50 4.48 -13.22 1.32
N LEU A 51 5.07 -14.41 1.52
CA LEU A 51 6.46 -14.54 1.97
C LEU A 51 7.46 -13.98 0.94
N ARG A 52 7.12 -14.05 -0.33
CA ARG A 52 7.95 -13.49 -1.42
C ARG A 52 7.71 -12.01 -1.70
N GLY A 53 6.70 -11.40 -1.09
CA GLY A 53 6.29 -10.04 -1.39
C GLY A 53 5.53 -9.88 -2.73
N GLU A 54 5.01 -10.97 -3.28
CA GLU A 54 4.23 -11.02 -4.51
C GLU A 54 2.76 -10.70 -4.20
N PHE A 55 2.49 -9.47 -3.75
CA PHE A 55 1.19 -9.10 -3.17
C PHE A 55 0.00 -9.18 -4.12
N ALA A 56 0.20 -8.91 -5.41
CA ALA A 56 -0.86 -9.03 -6.42
C ALA A 56 -1.33 -10.49 -6.57
N GLU A 57 -0.38 -11.43 -6.64
CA GLU A 57 -0.69 -12.86 -6.72
C GLU A 57 -1.25 -13.38 -5.40
N ALA A 58 -0.74 -12.90 -4.27
CA ALA A 58 -1.29 -13.21 -2.96
C ALA A 58 -2.74 -12.76 -2.83
N TRP A 59 -3.08 -11.56 -3.29
CA TRP A 59 -4.46 -11.07 -3.29
C TRP A 59 -5.40 -11.93 -4.15
N LYS A 60 -4.95 -12.31 -5.34
CA LYS A 60 -5.70 -13.18 -6.24
C LYS A 60 -5.98 -14.53 -5.58
N THR A 61 -4.96 -15.20 -5.05
CA THR A 61 -5.13 -16.49 -4.37
C THR A 61 -5.95 -16.38 -3.09
N HIS A 62 -5.88 -15.26 -2.36
CA HIS A 62 -6.75 -14.96 -1.23
C HIS A 62 -8.22 -14.92 -1.65
N SER A 63 -8.54 -14.20 -2.74
CA SER A 63 -9.91 -14.12 -3.26
C SER A 63 -10.45 -15.45 -3.75
N GLU A 64 -9.59 -16.41 -4.06
CA GLU A 64 -9.95 -17.76 -4.50
C GLU A 64 -10.18 -18.74 -3.33
N CYS A 65 -9.60 -18.47 -2.14
CA CYS A 65 -9.58 -19.44 -1.05
C CYS A 65 -10.33 -19.07 0.24
N LEU A 66 -10.71 -17.80 0.41
CA LEU A 66 -11.34 -17.33 1.65
C LEU A 66 -12.59 -16.48 1.39
N GLN A 67 -13.43 -16.89 0.42
CA GLN A 67 -14.67 -16.18 0.08
C GLN A 67 -15.86 -16.64 0.93
N GLU A 68 -15.99 -17.93 1.10
CA GLU A 68 -17.16 -18.51 1.77
C GLU A 68 -16.81 -18.93 3.22
N PRO A 69 -17.76 -18.84 4.16
CA PRO A 69 -17.54 -19.26 5.56
C PRO A 69 -17.06 -20.69 5.69
N ASP A 70 -17.55 -21.59 4.84
CA ASP A 70 -17.18 -23.02 4.86
C ASP A 70 -15.73 -23.22 4.41
N ASP A 71 -15.26 -22.44 3.44
CA ASP A 71 -13.88 -22.48 2.97
C ASP A 71 -12.91 -21.96 4.05
N ILE A 72 -13.30 -20.87 4.71
CA ILE A 72 -12.55 -20.33 5.86
C ILE A 72 -12.46 -21.36 6.97
N ALA A 73 -13.57 -22.07 7.28
CA ALA A 73 -13.59 -23.11 8.30
C ALA A 73 -12.68 -24.29 7.93
N ARG A 74 -12.72 -24.77 6.69
CA ARG A 74 -11.88 -25.87 6.19
C ARG A 74 -10.38 -25.54 6.24
N VAL A 75 -10.01 -24.32 5.85
CA VAL A 75 -8.61 -23.85 5.93
C VAL A 75 -8.19 -23.72 7.37
N LYS A 76 -9.03 -23.19 8.25
CA LYS A 76 -8.77 -23.07 9.68
C LYS A 76 -8.51 -24.43 10.32
N GLU A 77 -9.42 -25.39 10.14
CA GLU A 77 -9.28 -26.74 10.67
C GLU A 77 -7.98 -27.41 10.23
N TRP A 78 -7.66 -27.31 8.94
CA TRP A 78 -6.41 -27.81 8.39
C TRP A 78 -5.17 -27.23 9.06
N ILE A 79 -5.13 -25.90 9.29
CA ILE A 79 -3.98 -25.25 9.93
C ILE A 79 -3.91 -25.63 11.43
N GLU A 80 -5.06 -25.70 12.10
CA GLU A 80 -5.14 -26.15 13.49
C GLU A 80 -4.61 -27.59 13.66
N GLU A 81 -4.96 -28.50 12.73
CA GLU A 81 -4.40 -29.85 12.70
C GLU A 81 -2.87 -29.85 12.48
N ILE A 82 -2.35 -28.99 11.60
CA ILE A 82 -0.90 -28.86 11.37
C ILE A 82 -0.21 -28.42 12.66
N VAL A 83 -0.71 -27.37 13.32
CA VAL A 83 -0.14 -26.86 14.58
C VAL A 83 -0.24 -27.90 15.69
N ALA A 84 -1.37 -28.62 15.81
CA ALA A 84 -1.54 -29.67 16.82
C ALA A 84 -0.61 -30.85 16.60
N ARG A 85 -0.32 -31.23 15.35
CA ARG A 85 0.62 -32.31 15.02
C ARG A 85 2.08 -31.91 15.22
N GLN A 86 2.40 -30.63 15.05
CA GLN A 86 3.77 -30.12 15.06
C GLN A 86 3.87 -28.77 15.79
N PRO A 87 3.57 -28.73 17.11
CA PRO A 87 3.50 -27.51 17.89
C PRO A 87 4.87 -26.79 18.04
N GLU A 88 5.97 -27.49 17.86
CA GLU A 88 7.34 -26.97 17.95
C GLU A 88 7.85 -26.37 16.62
N GLN A 89 7.03 -26.37 15.58
CA GLN A 89 7.41 -25.87 14.25
C GLN A 89 7.04 -24.40 14.09
N ALA A 90 8.05 -23.54 14.04
CA ALA A 90 7.88 -22.09 13.88
C ALA A 90 7.06 -21.71 12.62
N ASN A 91 7.26 -22.44 11.52
CA ASN A 91 6.51 -22.20 10.27
C ASN A 91 5.02 -22.52 10.43
N ALA A 92 4.61 -23.49 11.25
CA ALA A 92 3.21 -23.78 11.52
C ALA A 92 2.52 -22.58 12.17
N HIS A 93 3.17 -21.99 13.18
CA HIS A 93 2.67 -20.78 13.85
C HIS A 93 2.71 -19.54 12.94
N LEU A 94 3.69 -19.42 12.03
CA LEU A 94 3.69 -18.37 11.00
C LEU A 94 2.46 -18.50 10.10
N VAL A 95 2.16 -19.69 9.58
CA VAL A 95 1.01 -19.94 8.70
C VAL A 95 -0.30 -19.68 9.44
N MET A 96 -0.44 -20.09 10.70
CA MET A 96 -1.57 -19.75 11.56
C MET A 96 -1.71 -18.23 11.72
N GLY A 97 -0.63 -17.53 11.99
CA GLY A 97 -0.61 -16.08 12.13
C GLY A 97 -1.08 -15.37 10.86
N LEU A 98 -0.64 -15.82 9.69
CA LEU A 98 -1.07 -15.28 8.39
C LEU A 98 -2.57 -15.49 8.15
N PHE A 99 -3.09 -16.67 8.42
CA PHE A 99 -4.51 -16.97 8.31
C PHE A 99 -5.35 -16.07 9.23
N LEU A 100 -4.95 -15.95 10.49
CA LEU A 100 -5.65 -15.11 11.48
C LEU A 100 -5.63 -13.62 11.10
N ALA A 101 -4.49 -13.12 10.56
CA ALA A 101 -4.37 -11.75 10.10
C ALA A 101 -5.33 -11.45 8.92
N GLN A 102 -5.43 -12.38 7.96
CA GLN A 102 -6.34 -12.26 6.82
C GLN A 102 -7.82 -12.39 7.22
N SER A 103 -8.10 -13.15 8.27
CA SER A 103 -9.44 -13.28 8.86
C SER A 103 -9.81 -12.14 9.81
N GLY A 104 -8.98 -11.08 9.91
CA GLY A 104 -9.22 -9.92 10.77
C GLY A 104 -8.97 -10.16 12.27
N GLN A 105 -8.42 -11.32 12.66
CA GLN A 105 -8.18 -11.70 14.05
C GLN A 105 -6.78 -11.25 14.51
N SER A 106 -6.55 -9.94 14.55
CA SER A 106 -5.23 -9.35 14.75
C SER A 106 -4.55 -9.76 16.05
N GLU A 107 -5.27 -9.85 17.19
CA GLU A 107 -4.68 -10.22 18.49
C GLU A 107 -4.16 -11.66 18.48
N GLN A 108 -4.95 -12.58 17.93
CA GLN A 108 -4.55 -13.99 17.82
C GLN A 108 -3.40 -14.19 16.84
N SER A 109 -3.41 -13.41 15.75
CA SER A 109 -2.30 -13.38 14.78
C SER A 109 -0.99 -12.93 15.43
N ILE A 110 -1.03 -11.86 16.25
CA ILE A 110 0.12 -11.40 17.04
C ILE A 110 0.65 -12.51 17.96
N ALA A 111 -0.24 -13.25 18.64
CA ALA A 111 0.16 -14.35 19.50
C ALA A 111 0.86 -15.47 18.71
N SER A 112 0.32 -15.85 17.55
CA SER A 112 0.91 -16.85 16.67
C SER A 112 2.28 -16.43 16.13
N TYR A 113 2.45 -15.16 15.71
CA TYR A 113 3.78 -14.69 15.27
C TYR A 113 4.80 -14.66 16.42
N LYS A 114 4.40 -14.27 17.64
CA LYS A 114 5.27 -14.31 18.81
C LYS A 114 5.70 -15.74 19.16
N GLU A 115 4.80 -16.71 19.04
CA GLU A 115 5.15 -18.12 19.23
C GLU A 115 6.14 -18.58 18.15
N SER A 116 5.92 -18.24 16.89
CA SER A 116 6.88 -18.50 15.81
C SER A 116 8.26 -17.92 16.09
N ILE A 117 8.33 -16.69 16.63
CA ILE A 117 9.59 -16.04 17.03
C ILE A 117 10.23 -16.76 18.21
N THR A 118 9.43 -17.21 19.20
CA THR A 118 9.94 -17.95 20.37
C THR A 118 10.58 -19.26 19.96
N LEU A 119 9.94 -19.99 19.04
CA LEU A 119 10.44 -21.26 18.52
C LEU A 119 11.65 -21.10 17.59
N ALA A 120 11.71 -20.03 16.82
CA ALA A 120 12.81 -19.74 15.91
C ALA A 120 13.21 -18.23 15.95
N PRO A 121 14.03 -17.81 16.93
CA PRO A 121 14.40 -16.39 17.10
C PRO A 121 15.20 -15.78 15.95
N GLN A 122 15.71 -16.59 15.03
CA GLN A 122 16.42 -16.11 13.82
C GLN A 122 15.52 -16.06 12.58
N PHE A 123 14.21 -16.20 12.75
CA PHE A 123 13.25 -16.26 11.66
C PHE A 123 12.70 -14.87 11.33
N ALA A 124 13.08 -14.31 10.18
CA ALA A 124 12.77 -12.93 9.78
C ALA A 124 11.27 -12.67 9.50
N TYR A 125 10.58 -13.65 8.89
CA TYR A 125 9.22 -13.46 8.39
C TYR A 125 8.19 -13.09 9.46
N PRO A 126 8.14 -13.74 10.66
CA PRO A 126 7.16 -13.37 11.68
C PRO A 126 7.33 -11.93 12.15
N HIS A 127 8.56 -11.40 12.23
CA HIS A 127 8.83 -10.01 12.56
C HIS A 127 8.25 -9.07 11.50
N TYR A 128 8.42 -9.38 10.20
CA TYR A 128 7.85 -8.59 9.11
C TYR A 128 6.32 -8.51 9.19
N PHE A 129 5.63 -9.64 9.38
CA PHE A 129 4.17 -9.64 9.46
C PHE A 129 3.64 -9.02 10.76
N LEU A 130 4.35 -9.17 11.87
CA LEU A 130 4.04 -8.49 13.11
C LEU A 130 4.15 -6.96 12.95
N ALA A 131 5.18 -6.49 12.24
CA ALA A 131 5.34 -5.08 11.90
C ALA A 131 4.16 -4.54 11.08
N GLN A 132 3.69 -5.29 10.08
CA GLN A 132 2.51 -4.88 9.29
C GLN A 132 1.24 -4.75 10.13
N ILE A 133 1.04 -5.60 11.15
CA ILE A 133 -0.11 -5.44 12.07
C ILE A 133 0.04 -4.15 12.88
N HIS A 134 1.23 -3.85 13.38
CA HIS A 134 1.48 -2.62 14.12
C HIS A 134 1.30 -1.37 13.23
N GLU A 135 1.73 -1.41 11.99
CA GLU A 135 1.55 -0.35 11.00
C GLU A 135 0.06 -0.06 10.74
N ARG A 136 -0.75 -1.11 10.47
CA ARG A 136 -2.21 -1.00 10.31
C ARG A 136 -2.92 -0.43 11.54
N ALA A 137 -2.39 -0.73 12.73
CA ALA A 137 -2.88 -0.17 14.00
C ALA A 137 -2.33 1.23 14.29
N ASN A 138 -1.59 1.85 13.35
CA ASN A 138 -0.93 3.15 13.51
C ASN A 138 0.10 3.20 14.67
N HIS A 139 0.66 2.04 15.04
CA HIS A 139 1.72 1.92 16.03
C HIS A 139 3.10 1.94 15.35
N LEU A 140 3.43 3.05 14.70
CA LEU A 140 4.54 3.16 13.76
C LEU A 140 5.92 2.84 14.38
N GLU A 141 6.19 3.25 15.63
CA GLU A 141 7.46 2.92 16.32
C GLU A 141 7.61 1.42 16.56
N MET A 142 6.51 0.72 16.88
CA MET A 142 6.52 -0.73 17.03
C MET A 142 6.74 -1.42 15.70
N ALA A 143 6.11 -0.93 14.64
CA ALA A 143 6.32 -1.43 13.27
C ALA A 143 7.78 -1.30 12.85
N ILE A 144 8.38 -0.12 13.04
CA ILE A 144 9.81 0.12 12.73
C ILE A 144 10.71 -0.84 13.51
N LYS A 145 10.44 -1.07 14.80
CA LYS A 145 11.23 -2.01 15.61
C LYS A 145 11.22 -3.41 14.99
N GLU A 146 10.05 -3.92 14.64
CA GLU A 146 9.91 -5.26 14.08
C GLU A 146 10.43 -5.35 12.64
N TYR A 147 10.22 -4.34 11.78
CA TYR A 147 10.85 -4.28 10.45
C TYR A 147 12.38 -4.26 10.53
N ARG A 148 12.96 -3.51 11.47
CA ARG A 148 14.41 -3.51 11.70
C ARG A 148 14.92 -4.90 12.07
N GLU A 149 14.20 -5.60 12.91
CA GLU A 149 14.59 -6.95 13.32
C GLU A 149 14.48 -7.92 12.13
N ALA A 150 13.44 -7.85 11.32
CA ALA A 150 13.32 -8.63 10.10
C ALA A 150 14.50 -8.37 9.14
N VAL A 151 14.88 -7.10 8.91
CA VAL A 151 16.02 -6.72 8.06
C VAL A 151 17.37 -7.14 8.68
N ARG A 152 17.50 -7.16 10.02
CA ARG A 152 18.71 -7.63 10.70
C ARG A 152 18.90 -9.14 10.51
N LEU A 153 17.81 -9.89 10.60
CA LEU A 153 17.80 -11.35 10.47
C LEU A 153 17.99 -11.82 9.04
N ASP A 154 17.34 -11.13 8.10
CA ASP A 154 17.52 -11.33 6.65
C ASP A 154 17.77 -10.00 5.94
N PRO A 155 19.02 -9.61 5.73
CA PRO A 155 19.37 -8.38 5.03
C PRO A 155 18.94 -8.34 3.55
N SER A 156 18.60 -9.48 2.97
CA SER A 156 18.14 -9.60 1.58
C SER A 156 16.61 -9.58 1.44
N TYR A 157 15.88 -9.54 2.55
CA TYR A 157 14.41 -9.53 2.55
C TYR A 157 13.87 -8.18 2.08
N VAL A 158 13.72 -8.03 0.76
CA VAL A 158 13.31 -6.80 0.08
C VAL A 158 12.02 -6.21 0.65
N PRO A 159 10.91 -6.97 0.88
CA PRO A 159 9.67 -6.40 1.41
C PRO A 159 9.86 -5.73 2.78
N ALA A 160 10.61 -6.35 3.69
CA ALA A 160 10.85 -5.77 5.02
C ALA A 160 11.68 -4.48 4.92
N ARG A 161 12.66 -4.46 4.04
CA ARG A 161 13.51 -3.29 3.82
C ARG A 161 12.74 -2.13 3.18
N THR A 162 11.89 -2.42 2.20
CA THR A 162 11.03 -1.40 1.56
C THR A 162 10.08 -0.77 2.59
N ASN A 163 9.36 -1.60 3.36
CA ASN A 163 8.41 -1.11 4.36
C ASN A 163 9.12 -0.38 5.52
N LEU A 164 10.33 -0.80 5.90
CA LEU A 164 11.14 -0.04 6.85
C LEU A 164 11.47 1.36 6.33
N GLY A 165 11.80 1.45 5.04
CA GLY A 165 12.03 2.74 4.37
C GLY A 165 10.79 3.63 4.40
N VAL A 166 9.63 3.08 4.04
CA VAL A 166 8.34 3.79 4.07
C VAL A 166 8.00 4.25 5.49
N ALA A 167 8.12 3.37 6.49
CA ALA A 167 7.83 3.71 7.87
C ALA A 167 8.75 4.81 8.43
N TYR A 168 10.03 4.83 8.04
CA TYR A 168 10.93 5.94 8.37
C TYR A 168 10.53 7.24 7.66
N GLN A 169 10.13 7.16 6.39
CA GLN A 169 9.70 8.34 5.63
C GLN A 169 8.42 8.95 6.21
N GLU A 170 7.44 8.15 6.61
CA GLU A 170 6.22 8.60 7.29
C GLU A 170 6.51 9.34 8.62
N GLN A 171 7.61 8.98 9.29
CA GLN A 171 8.09 9.71 10.46
C GLN A 171 8.95 10.94 10.12
N GLY A 172 9.15 11.25 8.86
CA GLY A 172 10.06 12.32 8.42
C GLY A 172 11.55 12.00 8.61
N ARG A 173 11.91 10.75 8.94
CA ARG A 173 13.29 10.30 9.19
C ARG A 173 13.99 9.92 7.88
N LEU A 174 14.10 10.88 6.97
CA LEU A 174 14.59 10.68 5.61
C LEU A 174 16.02 10.14 5.54
N GLU A 175 16.89 10.52 6.50
CA GLU A 175 18.24 9.97 6.60
C GLU A 175 18.27 8.46 6.85
N MET A 176 17.20 7.90 7.45
CA MET A 176 17.07 6.47 7.69
C MET A 176 16.35 5.76 6.54
N ALA A 177 15.40 6.41 5.88
CA ALA A 177 14.62 5.88 4.76
C ALA A 177 15.47 5.69 3.49
N ILE A 178 16.21 6.73 3.07
CA ILE A 178 16.99 6.74 1.84
C ILE A 178 17.99 5.58 1.76
N PRO A 179 18.78 5.26 2.81
CA PRO A 179 19.63 4.07 2.79
C PRO A 179 18.88 2.77 2.56
N GLN A 180 17.65 2.62 3.10
CA GLN A 180 16.86 1.41 2.89
C GLN A 180 16.49 1.24 1.41
N TYR A 181 15.97 2.29 0.78
CA TYR A 181 15.62 2.25 -0.65
C TYR A 181 16.84 2.00 -1.55
N ARG A 182 18.01 2.56 -1.21
CA ARG A 182 19.25 2.29 -1.95
C ARG A 182 19.68 0.82 -1.85
N GLU A 183 19.52 0.20 -0.69
CA GLU A 183 19.82 -1.24 -0.54
C GLU A 183 18.79 -2.10 -1.31
N VAL A 184 17.51 -1.72 -1.33
CA VAL A 184 16.51 -2.38 -2.20
C VAL A 184 16.95 -2.31 -3.66
N ILE A 185 17.35 -1.14 -4.16
CA ILE A 185 17.82 -0.97 -5.55
C ILE A 185 19.08 -1.81 -5.83
N LYS A 186 19.99 -1.99 -4.87
CA LYS A 186 21.14 -2.88 -5.05
C LYS A 186 20.72 -4.35 -5.18
N LEU A 187 19.72 -4.78 -4.39
CA LEU A 187 19.20 -6.15 -4.42
C LEU A 187 18.35 -6.39 -5.67
N THR A 188 17.54 -5.41 -6.06
CA THR A 188 16.59 -5.46 -7.17
C THR A 188 16.72 -4.20 -8.06
N PRO A 189 17.72 -4.13 -8.93
CA PRO A 189 18.00 -2.90 -9.71
C PRO A 189 16.89 -2.45 -10.65
N ASN A 190 16.04 -3.37 -11.06
CA ASN A 190 14.91 -3.11 -11.97
C ASN A 190 13.55 -2.92 -11.23
N ASP A 191 13.58 -2.67 -9.94
CA ASP A 191 12.37 -2.36 -9.16
C ASP A 191 11.99 -0.88 -9.32
N ALA A 192 10.99 -0.62 -10.18
CA ALA A 192 10.48 0.72 -10.43
C ALA A 192 9.97 1.40 -9.15
N THR A 193 9.32 0.65 -8.26
CA THR A 193 8.78 1.15 -6.99
C THR A 193 9.90 1.62 -6.05
N ALA A 194 11.00 0.87 -5.99
CA ALA A 194 12.15 1.27 -5.17
C ALA A 194 12.79 2.59 -5.66
N HIS A 195 12.89 2.78 -6.98
CA HIS A 195 13.35 4.04 -7.55
C HIS A 195 12.37 5.19 -7.29
N ALA A 196 11.07 4.94 -7.37
CA ALA A 196 10.03 5.93 -7.06
C ALA A 196 10.07 6.36 -5.58
N ASN A 197 10.15 5.41 -4.65
CA ASN A 197 10.26 5.69 -3.22
C ASN A 197 11.54 6.49 -2.89
N LEU A 198 12.67 6.09 -3.48
CA LEU A 198 13.91 6.86 -3.36
C LEU A 198 13.75 8.29 -3.87
N ALA A 199 13.08 8.48 -5.02
CA ALA A 199 12.84 9.78 -5.60
C ALA A 199 12.01 10.68 -4.69
N CYS A 200 10.89 10.17 -4.14
CA CYS A 200 10.05 10.88 -3.17
C CYS A 200 10.85 11.31 -1.94
N ALA A 201 11.56 10.38 -1.30
CA ALA A 201 12.36 10.67 -0.11
C ALA A 201 13.48 11.69 -0.38
N LEU A 202 14.14 11.63 -1.53
CA LEU A 202 15.15 12.62 -1.95
C LEU A 202 14.54 14.00 -2.22
N ALA A 203 13.35 14.05 -2.82
CA ALA A 203 12.61 15.28 -3.07
C ALA A 203 12.21 15.97 -1.76
N GLU A 204 11.68 15.20 -0.81
CA GLU A 204 11.33 15.67 0.54
C GLU A 204 12.57 16.17 1.30
N GLN A 205 13.72 15.51 1.12
CA GLN A 205 15.01 15.94 1.70
C GLN A 205 15.59 17.19 1.01
N GLY A 206 15.00 17.67 -0.08
CA GLY A 206 15.51 18.79 -0.87
C GLY A 206 16.62 18.43 -1.86
N LYS A 207 16.94 17.16 -2.04
CA LYS A 207 17.98 16.67 -2.99
C LYS A 207 17.42 16.50 -4.40
N MET A 208 17.27 17.60 -5.07
CA MET A 208 16.45 17.74 -6.26
C MET A 208 16.96 16.99 -7.50
N GLU A 209 18.23 17.13 -7.87
CA GLU A 209 18.78 16.45 -9.05
C GLU A 209 18.78 14.92 -8.89
N PRO A 210 19.22 14.36 -7.74
CA PRO A 210 19.07 12.93 -7.47
C PRO A 210 17.63 12.45 -7.48
N ALA A 211 16.68 13.25 -6.96
CA ALA A 211 15.25 12.89 -7.00
C ALA A 211 14.75 12.77 -8.44
N LEU A 212 15.03 13.77 -9.27
CA LEU A 212 14.63 13.78 -10.69
C LEU A 212 15.24 12.59 -11.45
N GLN A 213 16.50 12.25 -11.19
CA GLN A 213 17.13 11.09 -11.80
C GLN A 213 16.42 9.78 -11.39
N SER A 214 16.06 9.64 -10.12
CA SER A 214 15.35 8.46 -9.61
C SER A 214 13.94 8.36 -10.17
N TYR A 215 13.19 9.48 -10.31
CA TYR A 215 11.89 9.48 -11.00
C TYR A 215 12.02 9.04 -12.46
N LYS A 216 13.01 9.55 -13.20
CA LYS A 216 13.25 9.14 -14.59
C LYS A 216 13.56 7.67 -14.71
N GLU A 217 14.32 7.11 -13.78
CA GLU A 217 14.62 5.68 -13.78
C GLU A 217 13.39 4.85 -13.45
N ALA A 218 12.56 5.26 -12.48
CA ALA A 218 11.28 4.61 -12.19
C ALA A 218 10.38 4.56 -13.45
N LEU A 219 10.24 5.70 -14.15
CA LEU A 219 9.43 5.78 -15.38
C LEU A 219 10.06 5.09 -16.58
N ARG A 220 11.40 4.94 -16.62
CA ARG A 220 12.07 4.10 -17.64
C ARG A 220 11.72 2.62 -17.45
N LEU A 221 11.62 2.18 -16.19
CA LEU A 221 11.29 0.79 -15.83
C LEU A 221 9.78 0.51 -15.96
N ASN A 222 8.93 1.45 -15.54
CA ASN A 222 7.47 1.38 -15.68
C ASN A 222 6.92 2.70 -16.26
N PRO A 223 6.84 2.84 -17.60
CA PRO A 223 6.42 4.08 -18.26
C PRO A 223 4.95 4.47 -18.04
N ASN A 224 4.12 3.54 -17.59
CA ASN A 224 2.68 3.76 -17.39
C ASN A 224 2.31 3.75 -15.90
N ASP A 225 3.19 4.26 -15.04
CA ASP A 225 2.92 4.37 -13.61
C ASP A 225 2.27 5.72 -13.30
N ALA A 226 0.95 5.72 -13.09
CA ALA A 226 0.19 6.93 -12.81
C ALA A 226 0.62 7.62 -11.52
N GLU A 227 1.01 6.86 -10.49
CA GLU A 227 1.46 7.40 -9.20
C GLU A 227 2.81 8.10 -9.34
N VAL A 228 3.75 7.51 -10.08
CA VAL A 228 5.08 8.11 -10.32
C VAL A 228 4.98 9.36 -11.17
N HIS A 229 4.14 9.36 -12.22
CA HIS A 229 3.86 10.56 -13.00
C HIS A 229 3.25 11.66 -12.13
N PHE A 230 2.27 11.31 -11.29
CA PHE A 230 1.65 12.27 -10.38
C PHE A 230 2.67 12.84 -9.37
N ALA A 231 3.51 12.00 -8.77
CA ALA A 231 4.56 12.44 -7.84
C ALA A 231 5.58 13.37 -8.51
N LEU A 232 5.99 13.04 -9.74
CA LEU A 232 6.88 13.91 -10.54
C LEU A 232 6.19 15.21 -10.93
N GLY A 233 4.88 15.19 -11.21
CA GLY A 233 4.08 16.38 -11.42
C GLY A 233 4.09 17.31 -10.20
N GLY A 234 3.85 16.76 -9.00
CA GLY A 234 3.95 17.50 -7.73
C GLY A 234 5.37 18.04 -7.46
N PHE A 235 6.38 17.27 -7.80
CA PHE A 235 7.78 17.73 -7.73
C PHE A 235 8.03 18.96 -8.61
N TYR A 236 7.47 19.02 -9.83
CA TYR A 236 7.58 20.20 -10.71
C TYR A 236 6.70 21.36 -10.22
N GLU A 237 5.47 21.09 -9.74
CA GLU A 237 4.54 22.09 -9.20
C GLU A 237 5.17 22.85 -8.02
N ASN A 238 5.77 22.14 -7.06
CA ASN A 238 6.47 22.74 -5.91
C ASN A 238 7.65 23.66 -6.29
N ARG A 239 8.04 23.66 -7.57
CA ARG A 239 9.11 24.52 -8.14
C ARG A 239 8.60 25.59 -9.07
N GLY A 240 7.28 25.76 -9.15
CA GLY A 240 6.65 26.70 -10.07
C GLY A 240 6.78 26.30 -11.55
N ARG A 241 7.16 25.06 -11.84
CA ARG A 241 7.28 24.55 -13.21
C ARG A 241 5.95 23.95 -13.66
N PHE A 242 4.92 24.79 -13.66
CA PHE A 242 3.52 24.38 -13.87
C PHE A 242 3.26 23.70 -15.22
N ASP A 243 3.97 24.09 -16.27
CA ASP A 243 3.85 23.44 -17.59
C ASP A 243 4.34 21.98 -17.54
N LEU A 244 5.46 21.74 -16.86
CA LEU A 244 5.98 20.39 -16.68
C LEU A 244 5.10 19.58 -15.71
N ALA A 245 4.61 20.21 -14.64
CA ALA A 245 3.67 19.58 -13.72
C ALA A 245 2.41 19.11 -14.46
N LYS A 246 1.81 19.98 -15.27
CA LYS A 246 0.62 19.64 -16.07
C LYS A 246 0.91 18.47 -17.01
N LYS A 247 2.06 18.47 -17.69
CA LYS A 247 2.45 17.38 -18.60
C LYS A 247 2.51 16.04 -17.88
N GLU A 248 3.07 16.00 -16.68
CA GLU A 248 3.17 14.77 -15.91
C GLU A 248 1.80 14.35 -15.33
N TYR A 249 0.95 15.29 -14.90
CA TYR A 249 -0.42 14.97 -14.50
C TYR A 249 -1.27 14.45 -15.66
N ASP A 250 -1.10 15.02 -16.87
CA ASP A 250 -1.75 14.49 -18.06
C ASP A 250 -1.25 13.07 -18.39
N ALA A 251 0.05 12.79 -18.22
CA ALA A 251 0.62 11.46 -18.38
C ALA A 251 0.07 10.46 -17.34
N ALA A 252 -0.14 10.89 -16.11
CA ALA A 252 -0.82 10.07 -15.08
C ALA A 252 -2.24 9.68 -15.52
N LEU A 253 -2.98 10.61 -16.14
CA LEU A 253 -4.34 10.36 -16.65
C LEU A 253 -4.36 9.53 -17.95
N ILE A 254 -3.27 9.51 -18.71
CA ILE A 254 -3.11 8.58 -19.84
C ILE A 254 -2.90 7.15 -19.31
N ALA A 255 -2.12 7.00 -18.24
CA ALA A 255 -1.86 5.70 -17.61
C ALA A 255 -3.10 5.19 -16.86
N ASP A 256 -3.78 6.04 -16.10
CA ASP A 256 -5.05 5.75 -15.43
C ASP A 256 -6.03 6.92 -15.58
N PRO A 257 -7.00 6.83 -16.51
CA PRO A 257 -8.01 7.88 -16.72
C PRO A 257 -8.89 8.21 -15.50
N ASN A 258 -8.93 7.31 -14.51
CA ASN A 258 -9.70 7.47 -13.28
C ASN A 258 -8.83 7.89 -12.08
N PHE A 259 -7.57 8.26 -12.29
CA PHE A 259 -6.67 8.65 -11.22
C PHE A 259 -7.08 10.00 -10.61
N GLY A 260 -7.93 9.96 -9.59
CA GLY A 260 -8.53 11.14 -8.93
C GLY A 260 -7.53 12.20 -8.48
N PRO A 261 -6.36 11.85 -7.87
CA PRO A 261 -5.35 12.84 -7.47
C PRO A 261 -4.85 13.74 -8.61
N ALA A 262 -4.65 13.19 -9.82
CA ALA A 262 -4.21 13.97 -10.98
C ALA A 262 -5.33 14.90 -11.49
N HIS A 263 -6.59 14.44 -11.50
CA HIS A 263 -7.73 15.31 -11.80
C HIS A 263 -7.81 16.49 -10.82
N SER A 264 -7.67 16.25 -9.52
CA SER A 264 -7.64 17.33 -8.51
C SER A 264 -6.48 18.30 -8.74
N ALA A 265 -5.28 17.81 -9.04
CA ALA A 265 -4.10 18.66 -9.29
C ALA A 265 -4.29 19.54 -10.55
N ILE A 266 -4.79 18.96 -11.65
CA ILE A 266 -5.12 19.70 -12.89
C ILE A 266 -6.20 20.75 -12.59
N GLY A 267 -7.20 20.42 -11.77
CA GLY A 267 -8.22 21.35 -11.32
C GLY A 267 -7.62 22.57 -10.62
N TRP A 268 -6.69 22.38 -9.72
CA TRP A 268 -5.98 23.46 -9.03
C TRP A 268 -5.10 24.28 -9.95
N LEU A 269 -4.38 23.67 -10.89
CA LEU A 269 -3.63 24.40 -11.92
C LEU A 269 -4.54 25.23 -12.83
N ALA A 270 -5.70 24.70 -13.20
CA ALA A 270 -6.68 25.43 -14.01
C ALA A 270 -7.28 26.60 -13.23
N LEU A 271 -7.58 26.43 -11.93
CA LEU A 271 -8.10 27.47 -11.05
C LEU A 271 -7.10 28.62 -10.90
N SER A 272 -5.82 28.30 -10.68
CA SER A 272 -4.73 29.28 -10.57
C SER A 272 -4.55 30.10 -11.86
N ASN A 273 -4.83 29.49 -13.02
CA ASN A 273 -4.81 30.15 -14.32
C ASN A 273 -6.15 30.79 -14.71
N GLN A 274 -7.09 30.92 -13.79
CA GLN A 274 -8.44 31.51 -14.02
C GLN A 274 -9.31 30.74 -15.04
N HIS A 275 -8.95 29.50 -15.34
CA HIS A 275 -9.73 28.63 -16.23
C HIS A 275 -10.85 27.93 -15.42
N MET A 276 -11.79 28.73 -14.91
CA MET A 276 -12.80 28.36 -13.92
C MET A 276 -13.62 27.12 -14.31
N GLN A 277 -14.10 27.06 -15.55
CA GLN A 277 -14.94 25.93 -15.99
C GLN A 277 -14.14 24.63 -16.08
N ALA A 278 -12.93 24.70 -16.62
CA ALA A 278 -12.04 23.54 -16.70
C ALA A 278 -11.64 23.02 -15.29
N ALA A 279 -11.41 23.93 -14.33
CA ALA A 279 -11.16 23.59 -12.95
C ALA A 279 -12.33 22.81 -12.32
N TYR A 280 -13.55 23.33 -12.47
CA TYR A 280 -14.77 22.70 -11.96
C TYR A 280 -14.99 21.30 -12.54
N GLU A 281 -14.79 21.14 -13.86
CA GLU A 281 -14.91 19.84 -14.52
C GLU A 281 -13.86 18.83 -14.02
N ALA A 282 -12.62 19.27 -13.82
CA ALA A 282 -11.55 18.43 -13.31
C ALA A 282 -11.82 17.97 -11.87
N PHE A 283 -12.25 18.85 -10.98
CA PHE A 283 -12.63 18.47 -9.61
C PHE A 283 -13.82 17.50 -9.58
N ASN A 284 -14.81 17.68 -10.46
CA ASN A 284 -15.93 16.73 -10.54
C ASN A 284 -15.47 15.34 -11.05
N ARG A 285 -14.47 15.27 -11.93
CA ARG A 285 -13.87 13.98 -12.33
C ARG A 285 -13.13 13.33 -11.16
N ALA A 286 -12.40 14.11 -10.35
CA ALA A 286 -11.77 13.60 -9.14
C ALA A 286 -12.81 13.00 -8.17
N LEU A 287 -13.95 13.69 -7.94
CA LEU A 287 -15.03 13.19 -7.10
C LEU A 287 -15.75 11.97 -7.66
N LYS A 288 -15.73 11.74 -8.98
CA LYS A 288 -16.23 10.48 -9.55
C LYS A 288 -15.35 9.29 -9.22
N SER A 289 -14.05 9.50 -9.09
CA SER A 289 -13.08 8.46 -8.70
C SER A 289 -13.05 8.23 -7.19
N ASN A 290 -13.19 9.31 -6.41
CA ASN A 290 -13.24 9.29 -4.96
C ASN A 290 -14.18 10.40 -4.46
N ASP A 291 -15.38 10.03 -4.05
CA ASP A 291 -16.43 10.93 -3.56
C ASP A 291 -16.09 11.57 -2.20
N GLN A 292 -14.97 11.20 -1.59
CA GLN A 292 -14.45 11.75 -0.34
C GLN A 292 -13.15 12.54 -0.54
N ASP A 293 -12.79 12.92 -1.77
CA ASP A 293 -11.57 13.71 -2.03
C ASP A 293 -11.70 15.14 -1.45
N PRO A 294 -10.98 15.45 -0.35
CA PRO A 294 -11.07 16.78 0.27
C PRO A 294 -10.48 17.89 -0.59
N ARG A 295 -9.49 17.58 -1.45
CA ARG A 295 -8.87 18.58 -2.34
C ARG A 295 -9.84 19.01 -3.44
N ALA A 296 -10.62 18.07 -3.96
CA ALA A 296 -11.63 18.35 -4.97
C ALA A 296 -12.78 19.19 -4.40
N TYR A 297 -13.29 18.84 -3.20
CA TYR A 297 -14.30 19.68 -2.53
C TYR A 297 -13.79 21.09 -2.24
N HIS A 298 -12.56 21.22 -1.76
CA HIS A 298 -11.93 22.51 -1.52
C HIS A 298 -11.86 23.33 -2.82
N GLY A 299 -11.39 22.73 -3.93
CA GLY A 299 -11.33 23.42 -5.21
C GLY A 299 -12.70 23.83 -5.77
N ILE A 300 -13.75 23.02 -5.56
CA ILE A 300 -15.13 23.37 -5.91
C ILE A 300 -15.64 24.50 -5.03
N ALA A 301 -15.29 24.52 -3.75
CA ALA A 301 -15.66 25.61 -2.86
C ALA A 301 -15.06 26.95 -3.32
N GLU A 302 -13.77 26.96 -3.67
CA GLU A 302 -13.08 28.13 -4.25
C GLU A 302 -13.73 28.58 -5.57
N TYR A 303 -14.10 27.63 -6.45
CA TYR A 303 -14.83 27.96 -7.68
C TYR A 303 -16.14 28.69 -7.39
N TYR A 304 -16.94 28.19 -6.41
CA TYR A 304 -18.22 28.82 -6.06
C TYR A 304 -18.04 30.15 -5.34
N SER A 305 -17.02 30.31 -4.49
CA SER A 305 -16.65 31.57 -3.84
C SER A 305 -16.36 32.64 -4.90
N GLN A 306 -15.50 32.36 -5.87
CA GLN A 306 -15.19 33.28 -6.97
C GLN A 306 -16.39 33.60 -7.87
N LYS A 307 -17.41 32.74 -7.90
CA LYS A 307 -18.69 32.98 -8.62
C LYS A 307 -19.72 33.72 -7.75
N GLY A 308 -19.40 34.07 -6.53
CA GLY A 308 -20.33 34.69 -5.60
C GLY A 308 -21.47 33.77 -5.12
N LYS A 309 -21.35 32.45 -5.33
CA LYS A 309 -22.34 31.45 -4.92
C LYS A 309 -22.02 30.93 -3.52
N ARG A 310 -22.25 31.78 -2.53
CA ARG A 310 -21.83 31.61 -1.15
C ARG A 310 -22.32 30.29 -0.51
N GLU A 311 -23.62 29.97 -0.60
CA GLU A 311 -24.15 28.72 -0.02
C GLU A 311 -23.44 27.50 -0.56
N SER A 312 -23.23 27.45 -1.88
CA SER A 312 -22.51 26.35 -2.54
C SER A 312 -21.05 26.29 -2.10
N ALA A 313 -20.40 27.44 -1.89
CA ALA A 313 -19.02 27.49 -1.39
C ALA A 313 -18.94 26.94 0.02
N LEU A 314 -19.81 27.40 0.94
CA LEU A 314 -19.84 26.94 2.34
C LEU A 314 -20.12 25.43 2.46
N ASP A 315 -21.05 24.88 1.66
CA ASP A 315 -21.34 23.44 1.65
C ASP A 315 -20.11 22.62 1.23
N ASN A 316 -19.40 23.07 0.20
CA ASN A 316 -18.22 22.34 -0.25
C ASN A 316 -17.00 22.52 0.67
N PHE A 317 -16.81 23.67 1.31
CA PHE A 317 -15.81 23.83 2.36
C PHE A 317 -16.11 22.91 3.56
N ALA A 318 -17.37 22.78 3.96
CA ALA A 318 -17.76 21.86 5.04
C ALA A 318 -17.45 20.38 4.69
N LYS A 319 -17.70 19.97 3.42
CA LYS A 319 -17.33 18.64 2.95
C LYS A 319 -15.82 18.43 2.94
N ALA A 320 -15.05 19.39 2.44
CA ALA A 320 -13.59 19.34 2.48
C ALA A 320 -13.08 19.20 3.92
N LEU A 321 -13.60 20.00 4.86
CA LEU A 321 -13.24 19.96 6.29
C LEU A 321 -13.53 18.58 6.93
N LYS A 322 -14.65 17.95 6.54
CA LYS A 322 -15.03 16.62 7.00
C LYS A 322 -13.98 15.56 6.63
N TYR A 323 -13.45 15.64 5.41
CA TYR A 323 -12.58 14.59 4.86
C TYR A 323 -11.07 14.87 5.02
N TYR A 324 -10.63 16.13 5.18
CA TYR A 324 -9.23 16.38 5.52
C TYR A 324 -8.87 15.76 6.86
N LYS A 325 -7.75 15.01 6.89
CA LYS A 325 -7.17 14.47 8.15
C LYS A 325 -6.12 15.42 8.74
N ASP A 326 -5.44 16.18 7.89
CA ASP A 326 -4.36 17.09 8.22
C ASP A 326 -4.89 18.32 8.99
N PRO A 327 -4.40 18.57 10.23
CA PRO A 327 -4.87 19.68 11.06
C PRO A 327 -4.58 21.07 10.46
N GLU A 328 -3.43 21.23 9.77
CA GLU A 328 -3.06 22.53 9.17
C GLU A 328 -4.01 22.87 8.02
N LYS A 329 -4.31 21.88 7.16
CA LYS A 329 -5.30 22.05 6.08
C LYS A 329 -6.70 22.29 6.62
N LYS A 330 -7.10 21.63 7.72
CA LYS A 330 -8.37 21.90 8.38
C LYS A 330 -8.44 23.34 8.86
N ASN A 331 -7.38 23.84 9.52
CA ASN A 331 -7.33 25.21 10.00
C ASN A 331 -7.38 26.24 8.86
N ALA A 332 -6.70 25.96 7.74
CA ALA A 332 -6.77 26.83 6.57
C ALA A 332 -8.21 26.95 6.03
N ILE A 333 -8.94 25.84 5.91
CA ILE A 333 -10.34 25.83 5.48
C ILE A 333 -11.28 26.48 6.49
N LEU A 334 -11.05 26.27 7.79
CA LEU A 334 -11.84 26.96 8.82
C LEU A 334 -11.70 28.47 8.70
N ASN A 335 -10.50 28.99 8.44
CA ASN A 335 -10.28 30.42 8.20
C ASN A 335 -11.03 30.92 6.96
N GLN A 336 -11.04 30.17 5.90
CA GLN A 336 -11.81 30.52 4.68
C GLN A 336 -13.31 30.50 4.92
N LEU A 337 -13.83 29.48 5.62
CA LEU A 337 -15.23 29.42 6.05
C LEU A 337 -15.62 30.63 6.90
N PHE A 338 -14.74 31.07 7.81
CA PHE A 338 -14.96 32.28 8.64
C PHE A 338 -15.00 33.54 7.78
N GLN A 339 -14.09 33.69 6.82
CA GLN A 339 -14.06 34.84 5.92
C GLN A 339 -15.31 34.90 5.04
N GLU A 340 -15.70 33.80 4.43
CA GLU A 340 -16.96 33.70 3.66
C GLU A 340 -18.19 33.93 4.55
N GLY A 341 -18.12 33.51 5.84
CA GLY A 341 -19.16 33.74 6.83
C GLY A 341 -19.34 35.22 7.21
N GLN A 342 -18.25 35.99 7.29
CA GLN A 342 -18.27 37.39 7.70
C GLN A 342 -18.60 38.39 6.58
N MET A 343 -18.51 38.03 5.33
CA MET A 343 -18.90 38.90 4.21
C MET A 343 -20.42 39.09 4.07
N ALA A 344 -21.20 38.76 5.13
CA ALA A 344 -22.66 38.80 5.13
C ALA A 344 -23.25 39.96 5.98
N ASP A 345 -22.43 40.63 6.75
CA ASP A 345 -22.80 41.81 7.54
C ASP A 345 -22.27 43.11 6.84
#